data_dbe779437e9c3a460ea4bc6380d6953e
#
_entry.id   dbe779437e9c3a460ea4bc6380d6953e
#
_cell.length_a   1.000
_cell.length_b   1.000
_cell.length_c   1.000
_cell.angle_alpha   90.00
_cell.angle_beta   90.00
_cell.angle_gamma   90.00
#
_symmetry.space_group_name_H-M   'P 1'
#
loop_
_entity.id
_entity.type
_entity.pdbx_description
1 polymer ?
#
loop_
_entity_poly.entity_id
_entity_poly.type
_entity_poly.pdbx_seq_one_letter_code
_entity_poly.pdbx_strand_id
1 'polypeptide(L)'
;MNIISMQTQKSPMYLKAITLRDYSDVHSVRDDIKKGMILVLRVTPLAQKNVDELRKAVEEIYSIAKSADADIARLGEERIIVTPVGVKIWRAEYDLK
;
A
#
# COMPACT_ATOMS: atom_id res chain seq x y z
N MET A 1 27.53 7.78 -26.45
CA MET A 1 27.12 7.95 -25.58
C MET A 1 25.93 7.44 -25.27
N ASN A 2 25.62 7.05 -24.37
CA ASN A 2 24.61 6.39 -24.11
C ASN A 2 23.78 6.88 -23.10
N ILE A 3 23.77 8.09 -22.78
CA ILE A 3 22.95 8.69 -21.85
C ILE A 3 21.49 8.50 -22.15
N ILE A 4 21.17 8.53 -23.41
CA ILE A 4 19.80 8.31 -23.82
C ILE A 4 19.33 6.94 -23.45
N SER A 5 20.17 5.98 -23.63
CA SER A 5 19.81 4.66 -23.26
C SER A 5 19.54 4.56 -21.81
N MET A 6 20.33 5.21 -21.01
CA MET A 6 20.12 5.15 -19.61
C MET A 6 18.84 5.82 -19.22
N GLN A 7 18.48 6.85 -19.91
CA GLN A 7 17.27 7.55 -19.56
C GLN A 7 16.03 6.77 -19.88
N THR A 8 16.11 5.86 -20.82
CA THR A 8 14.95 5.08 -21.14
C THR A 8 14.78 3.88 -20.26
N GLN A 9 15.83 3.61 -19.43
CA GLN A 9 15.71 2.49 -18.58
C GLN A 9 15.09 2.89 -17.31
N LYS A 10 13.86 2.63 -17.12
CA LYS A 10 13.19 2.92 -15.89
C LYS A 10 13.05 1.66 -15.11
N SER A 11 13.17 1.77 -13.82
CA SER A 11 12.90 0.64 -12.96
C SER A 11 11.45 0.27 -13.11
N PRO A 12 11.12 -0.98 -13.16
CA PRO A 12 9.72 -1.38 -13.25
C PRO A 12 8.98 -1.00 -12.00
N MET A 13 7.69 -0.73 -12.15
CA MET A 13 6.81 -0.50 -11.05
C MET A 13 6.18 -1.83 -10.69
N TYR A 14 6.33 -2.27 -9.45
CA TYR A 14 5.80 -3.54 -9.04
C TYR A 14 4.49 -3.39 -8.29
N LEU A 15 3.59 -4.30 -8.54
CA LEU A 15 2.36 -4.44 -7.78
C LEU A 15 2.49 -5.73 -6.98
N LYS A 16 2.26 -5.67 -5.69
CA LYS A 16 2.42 -6.81 -4.83
C LYS A 16 1.19 -7.01 -3.98
N ALA A 17 0.72 -8.25 -3.90
CA ALA A 17 -0.40 -8.59 -3.03
C ALA A 17 0.16 -9.16 -1.74
N ILE A 18 -0.32 -8.65 -0.61
CA ILE A 18 0.11 -9.09 0.69
C ILE A 18 -1.11 -9.45 1.52
N THR A 19 -1.05 -10.53 2.24
CA THR A 19 -2.11 -10.89 3.17
C THR A 19 -1.63 -10.58 4.59
N LEU A 20 -2.42 -9.80 5.32
CA LEU A 20 -2.09 -9.49 6.70
C LEU A 20 -2.67 -10.58 7.60
N ARG A 21 -1.79 -11.31 8.26
CA ARG A 21 -2.19 -12.39 9.15
C ARG A 21 -1.87 -12.05 10.58
N ASP A 22 -0.86 -11.21 10.78
CA ASP A 22 -0.39 -10.82 12.08
C ASP A 22 0.00 -9.37 12.05
N TYR A 23 0.00 -8.74 13.20
CA TYR A 23 0.44 -7.34 13.30
C TYR A 23 1.89 -7.21 12.82
N SER A 24 2.72 -8.25 13.04
CA SER A 24 4.10 -8.19 12.60
C SER A 24 4.27 -8.05 11.10
N ASP A 25 3.24 -8.36 10.32
CA ASP A 25 3.31 -8.21 8.88
C ASP A 25 3.42 -6.74 8.47
N VAL A 26 3.14 -5.81 9.38
CA VAL A 26 3.29 -4.38 9.11
C VAL A 26 4.73 -4.05 8.75
N HIS A 27 5.70 -4.79 9.26
CA HIS A 27 7.10 -4.54 8.94
C HIS A 27 7.38 -4.73 7.45
N SER A 28 6.85 -5.80 6.86
CA SER A 28 7.01 -6.03 5.44
C SER A 28 6.30 -4.97 4.63
N VAL A 29 5.12 -4.57 5.07
CA VAL A 29 4.38 -3.53 4.38
C VAL A 29 5.17 -2.22 4.39
N ARG A 30 5.75 -1.88 5.53
CA ARG A 30 6.57 -0.68 5.64
C ARG A 30 7.72 -0.71 4.63
N ASP A 31 8.43 -1.84 4.57
CA ASP A 31 9.56 -1.95 3.67
C ASP A 31 9.12 -1.82 2.22
N ASP A 32 8.00 -2.41 1.86
CA ASP A 32 7.52 -2.38 0.50
C ASP A 32 6.99 -0.99 0.12
N ILE A 33 6.38 -0.27 1.05
CA ILE A 33 5.98 1.10 0.80
C ILE A 33 7.21 1.95 0.51
N LYS A 34 8.27 1.76 1.29
CA LYS A 34 9.50 2.52 1.09
C LYS A 34 10.18 2.19 -0.23
N LYS A 35 9.98 0.99 -0.74
CA LYS A 35 10.52 0.61 -2.02
C LYS A 35 9.71 1.18 -3.19
N GLY A 36 8.58 1.78 -2.92
CA GLY A 36 7.78 2.39 -3.98
C GLY A 36 6.89 1.41 -4.72
N MET A 37 6.48 0.34 -4.09
CA MET A 37 5.60 -0.63 -4.73
C MET A 37 4.15 -0.22 -4.60
N ILE A 38 3.33 -0.71 -5.50
CA ILE A 38 1.88 -0.65 -5.36
C ILE A 38 1.49 -1.88 -4.56
N LEU A 39 0.76 -1.70 -3.47
CA LEU A 39 0.41 -2.81 -2.60
C LEU A 39 -1.09 -3.02 -2.55
N VAL A 40 -1.50 -4.29 -2.60
CA VAL A 40 -2.89 -4.65 -2.36
C VAL A 40 -2.88 -5.54 -1.13
N LEU A 41 -3.42 -5.03 -0.03
CA LEU A 41 -3.36 -5.71 1.26
C LEU A 41 -4.69 -6.35 1.57
N ARG A 42 -4.68 -7.65 1.76
CA ARG A 42 -5.89 -8.36 2.16
C ARG A 42 -5.89 -8.44 3.68
N VAL A 43 -6.91 -7.90 4.31
CA VAL A 43 -6.93 -7.75 5.76
C VAL A 43 -7.81 -8.77 6.48
N THR A 44 -8.55 -9.58 5.73
CA THR A 44 -9.54 -10.47 6.32
C THR A 44 -8.96 -11.44 7.36
N PRO A 45 -7.81 -12.09 7.10
CA PRO A 45 -7.31 -13.03 8.10
C PRO A 45 -6.98 -12.36 9.43
N LEU A 46 -6.39 -11.18 9.40
CA LEU A 46 -6.09 -10.49 10.64
C LEU A 46 -7.38 -10.01 11.31
N ALA A 47 -8.36 -9.57 10.53
CA ALA A 47 -9.64 -9.16 11.07
C ALA A 47 -10.31 -10.32 11.81
N GLN A 48 -10.19 -11.52 11.28
CA GLN A 48 -10.79 -12.68 11.90
C GLN A 48 -10.04 -13.10 13.14
N LYS A 49 -8.77 -12.84 13.18
CA LYS A 49 -7.96 -13.21 14.32
C LYS A 49 -8.15 -12.23 15.46
N ASN A 50 -8.07 -10.95 15.21
CA ASN A 50 -8.15 -9.95 16.26
C ASN A 50 -8.41 -8.57 15.66
N VAL A 51 -9.60 -8.06 15.90
CA VAL A 51 -10.03 -6.79 15.32
C VAL A 51 -9.19 -5.62 15.84
N ASP A 52 -8.79 -5.66 17.10
CA ASP A 52 -7.99 -4.59 17.66
C ASP A 52 -6.59 -4.57 17.07
N GLU A 53 -6.01 -5.73 16.81
CA GLU A 53 -4.73 -5.81 16.14
C GLU A 53 -4.85 -5.25 14.72
N LEU A 54 -5.94 -5.57 14.03
CA LEU A 54 -6.14 -5.03 12.71
C LEU A 54 -6.23 -3.52 12.74
N ARG A 55 -6.96 -2.97 13.70
CA ARG A 55 -7.09 -1.52 13.81
C ARG A 55 -5.73 -0.86 13.99
N LYS A 56 -4.90 -1.42 14.86
CA LYS A 56 -3.56 -0.88 15.09
C LYS A 56 -2.69 -1.01 13.86
N ALA A 57 -2.78 -2.14 13.16
CA ALA A 57 -2.00 -2.35 11.95
C ALA A 57 -2.39 -1.34 10.88
N VAL A 58 -3.68 -1.12 10.69
CA VAL A 58 -4.17 -0.19 9.68
C VAL A 58 -3.75 1.23 10.01
N GLU A 59 -3.84 1.61 11.28
CA GLU A 59 -3.43 2.95 11.69
C GLU A 59 -1.95 3.18 11.42
N GLU A 60 -1.14 2.16 11.68
CA GLU A 60 0.28 2.29 11.43
C GLU A 60 0.58 2.35 9.93
N ILE A 61 -0.10 1.55 9.13
CA ILE A 61 0.10 1.57 7.69
C ILE A 61 -0.31 2.94 7.11
N TYR A 62 -1.39 3.53 7.61
CA TYR A 62 -1.78 4.87 7.19
C TYR A 62 -0.70 5.89 7.54
N SER A 63 -0.13 5.78 8.71
CA SER A 63 0.92 6.68 9.14
C SER A 63 2.17 6.54 8.27
N ILE A 64 2.54 5.32 7.95
CA ILE A 64 3.69 5.05 7.10
C ILE A 64 3.43 5.61 5.69
N ALA A 65 2.25 5.37 5.16
CA ALA A 65 1.90 5.85 3.82
C ALA A 65 1.97 7.36 3.77
N LYS A 66 1.47 8.03 4.80
CA LYS A 66 1.48 9.47 4.84
C LYS A 66 2.91 10.00 4.85
N SER A 67 3.78 9.39 5.64
CA SER A 67 5.18 9.80 5.71
C SER A 67 5.90 9.61 4.38
N ALA A 68 5.46 8.67 3.58
CA ALA A 68 6.09 8.36 2.29
C ALA A 68 5.41 9.07 1.13
N ASP A 69 4.44 9.93 1.39
CA ASP A 69 3.65 10.58 0.35
C ASP A 69 2.95 9.56 -0.52
N ALA A 70 2.63 8.41 0.02
CA ALA A 70 1.89 7.38 -0.69
C ALA A 70 0.40 7.65 -0.57
N ASP A 71 -0.37 7.19 -1.54
CA ASP A 71 -1.82 7.28 -1.46
C ASP A 71 -2.34 5.96 -0.90
N ILE A 72 -3.45 6.00 -0.19
CA ILE A 72 -3.97 4.81 0.45
C ILE A 72 -5.49 4.88 0.47
N ALA A 73 -6.15 3.77 0.18
CA ALA A 73 -7.61 3.72 0.19
C ALA A 73 -8.09 2.30 0.47
N ARG A 74 -9.30 2.20 0.99
CA ARG A 74 -9.90 0.89 1.18
C ARG A 74 -10.62 0.49 -0.10
N LEU A 75 -10.54 -0.80 -0.42
CA LEU A 75 -11.28 -1.37 -1.52
C LEU A 75 -12.25 -2.36 -0.90
N GLY A 76 -13.43 -1.88 -0.58
CA GLY A 76 -14.40 -2.70 0.12
C GLY A 76 -13.93 -2.97 1.53
N GLU A 77 -14.38 -4.06 2.11
CA GLU A 77 -14.04 -4.37 3.50
C GLU A 77 -12.84 -5.27 3.63
N GLU A 78 -12.40 -5.85 2.53
CA GLU A 78 -11.38 -6.89 2.59
C GLU A 78 -10.00 -6.43 2.19
N ARG A 79 -9.88 -5.31 1.51
CA ARG A 79 -8.60 -4.91 0.96
C ARG A 79 -8.30 -3.45 1.17
N ILE A 80 -7.02 -3.17 1.23
CA ILE A 80 -6.50 -1.80 1.26
C ILE A 80 -5.49 -1.71 0.14
N ILE A 81 -5.52 -0.61 -0.60
CA ILE A 81 -4.53 -0.41 -1.66
C ILE A 81 -3.64 0.77 -1.29
N VAL A 82 -2.34 0.63 -1.53
CA VAL A 82 -1.37 1.68 -1.27
C VAL A 82 -0.58 1.90 -2.54
N THR A 83 -0.45 3.15 -2.96
CA THR A 83 0.29 3.46 -4.17
C THR A 83 1.42 4.43 -3.83
N PRO A 84 2.54 4.35 -4.55
CA PRO A 84 3.69 5.21 -4.24
C PRO A 84 3.47 6.63 -4.69
N VAL A 85 4.39 7.51 -4.30
CA VAL A 85 4.32 8.92 -4.69
C VAL A 85 4.25 9.00 -6.21
N GLY A 86 3.39 9.84 -6.70
CA GLY A 86 3.21 9.99 -8.14
C GLY A 86 2.15 9.09 -8.75
N VAL A 87 1.66 8.12 -8.02
CA VAL A 87 0.57 7.26 -8.49
C VAL A 87 -0.62 7.53 -7.59
N LYS A 88 -1.67 8.12 -8.14
CA LYS A 88 -2.82 8.48 -7.35
C LYS A 88 -3.97 7.51 -7.56
N ILE A 89 -4.69 7.24 -6.51
CA ILE A 89 -5.86 6.38 -6.59
C ILE A 89 -7.02 7.26 -7.05
N TRP A 90 -7.63 6.89 -8.17
CA TRP A 90 -8.75 7.64 -8.70
C TRP A 90 -9.97 7.44 -7.80
N ARG A 91 -10.60 8.51 -7.40
CA ARG A 91 -11.83 8.45 -6.63
C ARG A 91 -12.88 9.27 -7.34
N ALA A 92 -14.00 8.61 -7.67
CA ALA A 92 -15.08 9.32 -8.31
C ALA A 92 -15.81 10.14 -7.27
N GLU A 93 -16.44 11.22 -7.73
CA GLU A 93 -17.12 12.08 -6.80
C GLU A 93 -18.13 11.38 -5.95
N TYR A 94 -18.91 10.51 -6.55
CA TYR A 94 -19.97 9.85 -5.80
C TYR A 94 -19.42 8.84 -4.80
N ASP A 95 -18.16 8.49 -4.89
CA ASP A 95 -17.56 7.58 -3.93
C ASP A 95 -17.19 8.28 -2.65
N LEU A 96 -17.29 9.57 -2.62
CA LEU A 96 -16.85 10.31 -1.46
C LEU A 96 -17.87 10.34 -0.35
N LYS A 97 -18.96 9.67 -0.53
CA LYS A 97 -19.98 9.70 0.48
C LYS A 97 -19.67 8.94 1.69
#